data_52e527e7add225f0a5ca61880ac90bce
#
_entry.id   52e527e7add225f0a5ca61880ac90bce
#
_cell.length_a   1.000
_cell.length_b   1.000
_cell.length_c   1.000
_cell.angle_alpha   90.00
_cell.angle_beta   90.00
_cell.angle_gamma   90.00
#
_symmetry.space_group_name_H-M   'P 1'
#
loop_
_entity.id
_entity.type
_entity.pdbx_description
1 polymer ?
#
loop_
_entity_poly.entity_id
_entity_poly.type
_entity_poly.pdbx_seq_one_letter_code
_entity_poly.pdbx_strand_id
1 'polypeptide(L)'
;MEPNEVQKLVDEGAQLVDVRADYEWDAGRIAGAVHLPLDQLAGRAGELDRERPVVVYCRGGSRCQMAAEALAGAGFDATPMDGGLPAWEEAGLPLEPEGGYVAESGEAAAVLEARKRSAPD
;
A
#
# COMPACT_ATOMS: atom_id res chain seq x y z
N MET A 1 2.39 12.48 5.59
CA MET A 1 3.27 12.72 4.41
C MET A 1 2.44 12.63 3.13
N GLU A 2 2.56 13.62 2.29
CA GLU A 2 1.78 13.67 1.05
C GLU A 2 2.39 12.81 -0.06
N PRO A 3 1.58 12.38 -1.08
CA PRO A 3 2.06 11.50 -2.13
C PRO A 3 3.32 11.96 -2.87
N ASN A 4 3.43 13.23 -3.20
CA ASN A 4 4.63 13.75 -3.89
C ASN A 4 5.88 13.66 -3.02
N GLU A 5 5.73 13.86 -1.72
CA GLU A 5 6.84 13.69 -0.76
C GLU A 5 7.22 12.22 -0.64
N VAL A 6 6.23 11.33 -0.67
CA VAL A 6 6.46 9.88 -0.63
C VAL A 6 7.26 9.44 -1.84
N GLN A 7 6.89 9.90 -3.04
CA GLN A 7 7.61 9.56 -4.27
C GLN A 7 9.07 9.99 -4.17
N LYS A 8 9.31 11.20 -3.70
CA LYS A 8 10.66 11.72 -3.52
C LYS A 8 11.46 10.88 -2.53
N LEU A 9 10.84 10.52 -1.41
CA LEU A 9 11.50 9.74 -0.37
C LEU A 9 11.85 8.32 -0.86
N VAL A 10 10.96 7.72 -1.63
CA VAL A 10 11.19 6.40 -2.25
C VAL A 10 12.35 6.47 -3.23
N ASP A 11 12.42 7.53 -4.03
CA ASP A 11 13.54 7.76 -4.96
C ASP A 11 14.87 7.90 -4.20
N GLU A 12 14.83 8.38 -2.96
CA GLU A 12 15.98 8.52 -2.08
C GLU A 12 16.29 7.25 -1.26
N GLY A 13 15.52 6.18 -1.43
CA GLY A 13 15.80 4.90 -0.80
C GLY A 13 14.83 4.45 0.29
N ALA A 14 13.75 5.18 0.54
CA ALA A 14 12.73 4.73 1.50
C ALA A 14 12.03 3.48 1.01
N GLN A 15 11.59 2.65 1.94
CA GLN A 15 10.82 1.46 1.67
C GLN A 15 9.33 1.80 1.70
N LEU A 16 8.59 1.39 0.68
CA LEU A 16 7.16 1.66 0.59
C LEU A 16 6.40 0.36 0.86
N VAL A 17 5.48 0.40 1.80
CA VAL A 17 4.75 -0.79 2.25
C VAL A 17 3.25 -0.61 2.05
N ASP A 18 2.63 -1.54 1.35
CA ASP A 18 1.19 -1.63 1.16
C ASP A 18 0.63 -2.60 2.19
N VAL A 19 -0.23 -2.11 3.08
CA VAL A 19 -0.81 -2.92 4.16
C VAL A 19 -2.25 -3.33 3.88
N ARG A 20 -2.69 -3.20 2.64
CA ARG A 20 -4.04 -3.54 2.23
C ARG A 20 -4.21 -5.04 1.99
N ALA A 21 -5.44 -5.47 1.79
CA ALA A 21 -5.76 -6.87 1.49
C ALA A 21 -5.27 -7.26 0.09
N ASP A 22 -5.17 -8.56 -0.17
CA ASP A 22 -4.68 -9.11 -1.44
C ASP A 22 -5.47 -8.61 -2.64
N TYR A 23 -6.80 -8.54 -2.55
CA TYR A 23 -7.62 -8.10 -3.68
C TYR A 23 -7.40 -6.62 -4.01
N GLU A 24 -7.11 -5.79 -3.01
CA GLU A 24 -6.80 -4.38 -3.21
C GLU A 24 -5.45 -4.22 -3.91
N TRP A 25 -4.47 -5.00 -3.49
CA TRP A 25 -3.14 -5.06 -4.09
C TRP A 25 -3.21 -5.50 -5.57
N ASP A 26 -3.98 -6.55 -5.83
CA ASP A 26 -4.14 -7.08 -7.19
C ASP A 26 -4.82 -6.08 -8.13
N ALA A 27 -5.74 -5.27 -7.61
CA ALA A 27 -6.46 -4.28 -8.41
C ALA A 27 -5.58 -3.12 -8.87
N GLY A 28 -4.69 -2.67 -8.00
CA GLY A 28 -3.77 -1.58 -8.31
C GLY A 28 -2.91 -1.24 -7.12
N ARG A 29 -1.64 -0.96 -7.37
CA ARG A 29 -0.64 -0.68 -6.34
C ARG A 29 0.41 0.28 -6.85
N ILE A 30 1.22 0.80 -5.95
CA ILE A 30 2.35 1.65 -6.30
C ILE A 30 3.53 0.76 -6.69
N ALA A 31 4.19 1.08 -7.82
CA ALA A 31 5.38 0.36 -8.28
C ALA A 31 6.48 0.35 -7.22
N GLY A 32 7.08 -0.81 -7.01
CA GLY A 32 8.17 -0.97 -6.04
C GLY A 32 7.72 -1.15 -4.60
N ALA A 33 6.42 -1.11 -4.32
CA ALA A 33 5.91 -1.34 -2.98
C ALA A 33 6.06 -2.81 -2.58
N VAL A 34 6.27 -3.03 -1.28
CA VAL A 34 6.28 -4.35 -0.68
C VAL A 34 4.89 -4.59 -0.08
N HIS A 35 4.27 -5.72 -0.40
CA HIS A 35 2.95 -6.04 0.11
C HIS A 35 3.06 -6.79 1.44
N LEU A 36 2.70 -6.12 2.52
CA LEU A 36 2.64 -6.69 3.86
C LEU A 36 1.27 -6.39 4.47
N PRO A 37 0.26 -7.21 4.19
CA PRO A 37 -1.09 -7.00 4.75
C PRO A 37 -1.04 -6.81 6.26
N LEU A 38 -1.90 -5.95 6.79
CA LEU A 38 -1.86 -5.56 8.21
C LEU A 38 -1.86 -6.78 9.16
N ASP A 39 -2.62 -7.82 8.84
CA ASP A 39 -2.70 -9.04 9.65
C ASP A 39 -1.43 -9.89 9.62
N GLN A 40 -0.55 -9.66 8.63
CA GLN A 40 0.72 -10.38 8.49
C GLN A 40 1.92 -9.54 8.90
N LEU A 41 1.70 -8.26 9.16
CA LEU A 41 2.78 -7.29 9.36
C LEU A 41 3.74 -7.68 10.49
N ALA A 42 3.19 -8.07 11.65
CA ALA A 42 4.00 -8.40 12.82
C ALA A 42 4.94 -9.59 12.53
N GLY A 43 4.46 -10.60 11.80
CA GLY A 43 5.25 -11.78 11.46
C GLY A 43 6.24 -11.58 10.32
N ARG A 44 6.06 -10.54 9.53
CA ARG A 44 6.86 -10.29 8.32
C ARG A 44 7.65 -8.99 8.36
N ALA A 45 7.60 -8.25 9.45
CA ALA A 45 8.33 -6.98 9.58
C ALA A 45 9.84 -7.17 9.39
N GLY A 46 10.37 -8.34 9.68
CA GLY A 46 11.78 -8.66 9.46
C GLY A 46 12.22 -8.65 8.00
N GLU A 47 11.29 -8.60 7.04
CA GLU A 47 11.60 -8.44 5.63
C GLU A 47 12.02 -7.01 5.28
N LEU A 48 11.78 -6.07 6.20
CA LEU A 48 12.13 -4.65 6.01
C LEU A 48 13.47 -4.33 6.67
N ASP A 49 14.13 -3.31 6.13
CA ASP A 49 15.41 -2.82 6.66
C ASP A 49 15.15 -1.72 7.70
N ARG A 50 15.58 -1.94 8.94
CA ARG A 50 15.40 -0.98 10.04
C ARG A 50 16.19 0.31 9.86
N GLU A 51 17.21 0.30 9.02
CA GLU A 51 18.06 1.47 8.81
C GLU A 51 17.55 2.40 7.71
N ARG A 52 16.48 2.00 7.02
CA ARG A 52 15.88 2.81 5.95
C ARG A 52 14.49 3.26 6.38
N PRO A 53 14.10 4.51 6.07
CA PRO A 53 12.75 4.97 6.37
C PRO A 53 11.71 4.09 5.71
N VAL A 54 10.58 3.91 6.37
CA VAL A 54 9.45 3.14 5.87
C VAL A 54 8.26 4.08 5.72
N VAL A 55 7.62 4.06 4.56
CA VAL A 55 6.35 4.74 4.34
C VAL A 55 5.30 3.68 4.13
N VAL A 56 4.21 3.74 4.88
CA VAL A 56 3.10 2.79 4.74
C VAL A 56 1.90 3.47 4.11
N TYR A 57 1.17 2.75 3.27
CA TYR A 57 -0.07 3.26 2.72
C TYR A 57 -1.17 2.20 2.72
N CYS A 58 -2.40 2.69 2.71
CA CYS A 58 -3.58 1.87 2.59
C CYS A 58 -4.59 2.60 1.70
N ARG A 59 -5.83 2.18 1.69
CA ARG A 59 -6.84 2.88 0.90
C ARG A 59 -7.34 4.15 1.59
N GLY A 60 -7.73 4.05 2.86
CA GLY A 60 -8.41 5.16 3.54
C GLY A 60 -7.65 5.83 4.67
N GLY A 61 -6.50 5.33 5.05
CA GLY A 61 -5.65 5.95 6.06
C GLY A 61 -5.64 5.29 7.44
N SER A 62 -6.69 4.60 7.87
CA SER A 62 -6.73 4.03 9.22
C SER A 62 -5.81 2.82 9.40
N ARG A 63 -5.77 1.94 8.41
CA ARG A 63 -4.89 0.76 8.47
C ARG A 63 -3.42 1.15 8.47
N CYS A 64 -3.04 2.18 7.71
CA CYS A 64 -1.65 2.60 7.64
C CYS A 64 -1.19 3.29 8.92
N GLN A 65 -2.08 3.97 9.65
CA GLN A 65 -1.74 4.54 10.95
C GLN A 65 -1.43 3.43 11.95
N MET A 66 -2.26 2.41 12.00
CA MET A 66 -2.02 1.24 12.88
C MET A 66 -0.71 0.53 12.51
N ALA A 67 -0.46 0.38 11.20
CA ALA A 67 0.77 -0.25 10.72
C ALA A 67 2.01 0.58 11.08
N ALA A 68 1.95 1.90 10.91
CA ALA A 68 3.07 2.78 11.24
C ALA A 68 3.38 2.73 12.73
N GLU A 69 2.37 2.72 13.58
CA GLU A 69 2.55 2.61 15.03
C GLU A 69 3.17 1.26 15.42
N ALA A 70 2.71 0.17 14.81
CA ALA A 70 3.26 -1.16 15.07
C ALA A 70 4.72 -1.24 14.64
N LEU A 71 5.07 -0.70 13.48
CA LEU A 71 6.44 -0.69 12.99
C LEU A 71 7.34 0.21 13.84
N ALA A 72 6.84 1.37 14.27
CA ALA A 72 7.59 2.25 15.17
C ALA A 72 7.91 1.54 16.48
N GLY A 73 6.94 0.80 17.03
CA GLY A 73 7.15 -0.02 18.21
C GLY A 73 8.17 -1.14 18.02
N ALA A 74 8.37 -1.58 16.79
CA ALA A 74 9.36 -2.60 16.45
C ALA A 74 10.73 -2.03 16.05
N GLY A 75 10.91 -0.72 16.15
CA GLY A 75 12.20 -0.06 15.89
C GLY A 75 12.38 0.51 14.49
N PHE A 76 11.32 0.64 13.72
CA PHE A 76 11.36 1.25 12.39
C PHE A 76 11.01 2.74 12.43
N ASP A 77 11.59 3.51 11.53
CA ASP A 77 11.17 4.89 11.26
C ASP A 77 10.05 4.83 10.22
N ALA A 78 8.82 4.71 10.69
CA ALA A 78 7.65 4.47 9.84
C ALA A 78 6.68 5.66 9.87
N THR A 79 6.25 6.09 8.68
CA THR A 79 5.32 7.21 8.50
C THR A 79 4.17 6.78 7.59
N PRO A 80 2.91 7.10 7.91
CA PRO A 80 1.80 6.82 7.01
C PRO A 80 1.70 7.87 5.90
N MET A 81 1.30 7.43 4.70
CA MET A 81 1.00 8.34 3.59
C MET A 81 -0.41 8.92 3.78
N ASP A 82 -0.53 10.23 3.71
CA ASP A 82 -1.81 10.92 3.89
C ASP A 82 -2.76 10.64 2.73
N GLY A 83 -4.02 10.42 3.06
CA GLY A 83 -5.07 10.22 2.06
C GLY A 83 -5.06 8.86 1.37
N GLY A 84 -4.10 8.00 1.67
CA GLY A 84 -4.03 6.66 1.09
C GLY A 84 -3.84 6.64 -0.43
N LEU A 85 -4.10 5.50 -1.04
CA LEU A 85 -3.91 5.32 -2.48
C LEU A 85 -4.77 6.26 -3.35
N PRO A 86 -6.01 6.63 -2.97
CA PRO A 86 -6.75 7.63 -3.74
C PRO A 86 -6.01 8.97 -3.88
N ALA A 87 -5.32 9.42 -2.83
CA ALA A 87 -4.54 10.66 -2.89
C ALA A 87 -3.35 10.54 -3.86
N TRP A 88 -2.72 9.36 -3.91
CA TRP A 88 -1.65 9.07 -4.86
C TRP A 88 -2.17 9.17 -6.31
N GLU A 89 -3.30 8.55 -6.58
CA GLU A 89 -3.95 8.59 -7.89
C GLU A 89 -4.36 10.01 -8.28
N GLU A 90 -4.94 10.75 -7.33
CA GLU A 90 -5.39 12.13 -7.54
C GLU A 90 -4.20 13.06 -7.82
N ALA A 91 -3.03 12.77 -7.28
CA ALA A 91 -1.80 13.51 -7.55
C ALA A 91 -1.22 13.20 -8.95
N GLY A 92 -1.85 12.30 -9.71
CA GLY A 92 -1.41 11.94 -11.06
C GLY A 92 -0.26 10.96 -11.09
N LEU A 93 0.04 10.31 -9.97
CA LEU A 93 1.13 9.35 -9.88
C LEU A 93 0.66 7.96 -10.32
N PRO A 94 1.54 7.17 -10.95
CA PRO A 94 1.10 5.93 -11.62
C PRO A 94 0.82 4.77 -10.66
N LEU A 95 -0.11 3.91 -11.09
CA LEU A 95 -0.39 2.63 -10.45
C LEU A 95 0.12 1.49 -11.33
N GLU A 96 0.38 0.35 -10.70
CA GLU A 96 0.66 -0.91 -11.38
C GLU A 96 -0.43 -1.93 -11.04
N PRO A 97 -0.74 -2.84 -11.96
CA PRO A 97 -0.32 -2.85 -13.37
C PRO A 97 -0.97 -1.74 -14.17
N GLU A 98 -0.54 -1.57 -15.41
CA GLU A 98 -1.20 -0.63 -16.33
C GLU A 98 -2.70 -0.94 -16.37
N GLY A 99 -3.53 0.10 -16.24
CA GLY A 99 -4.98 -0.07 -16.10
C GLY A 99 -5.42 -0.42 -14.69
N GLY A 100 -4.50 -0.44 -13.73
CA GLY A 100 -4.82 -0.67 -12.33
C GLY A 100 -5.68 0.44 -11.74
N TYR A 101 -6.42 0.11 -10.70
CA TYR A 101 -7.34 1.05 -10.05
C TYR A 101 -7.36 0.83 -8.54
N VAL A 102 -7.90 1.81 -7.82
CA VAL A 102 -8.05 1.73 -6.37
C VAL A 102 -9.35 1.01 -6.03
N ALA A 103 -9.24 -0.22 -5.51
CA ALA A 103 -10.42 -0.97 -5.10
C ALA A 103 -11.00 -0.44 -3.80
N GLU A 104 -12.33 -0.44 -3.70
CA GLU A 104 -13.01 -0.05 -2.48
C GLU A 104 -12.92 -1.15 -1.42
N SER A 105 -12.82 -0.75 -0.15
CA SER A 105 -12.87 -1.69 0.96
C SER A 105 -14.24 -2.38 0.96
N GLY A 106 -14.23 -3.71 1.04
CA GLY A 106 -15.45 -4.48 1.03
C GLY A 106 -15.95 -4.89 -0.36
N GLU A 107 -15.26 -4.50 -1.43
CA GLU A 107 -15.61 -4.90 -2.79
C GLU A 107 -15.11 -6.29 -3.16
N ALA A 108 -14.33 -6.92 -2.30
CA ALA A 108 -13.58 -8.13 -2.63
C ALA A 108 -14.40 -9.19 -3.39
N ALA A 109 -15.55 -9.57 -2.86
CA ALA A 109 -16.36 -10.62 -3.48
C ALA A 109 -16.94 -10.19 -4.81
N ALA A 110 -17.48 -8.97 -4.88
CA ALA A 110 -18.10 -8.44 -6.10
C ALA A 110 -17.07 -8.22 -7.22
N VAL A 111 -15.92 -7.66 -6.89
CA VAL A 111 -14.86 -7.41 -7.87
C VAL A 111 -14.29 -8.72 -8.40
N LEU A 112 -14.00 -9.66 -7.53
CA LEU A 112 -13.48 -10.98 -7.94
C LEU A 112 -14.48 -11.73 -8.81
N GLU A 113 -15.75 -11.69 -8.49
CA GLU A 113 -16.80 -12.32 -9.29
C GLU A 113 -16.90 -11.67 -10.67
N ALA A 114 -16.89 -10.34 -10.73
CA ALA A 114 -16.94 -9.62 -12.00
C ALA A 114 -15.74 -9.96 -12.88
N ARG A 115 -14.54 -10.07 -12.29
CA ARG A 115 -13.33 -10.43 -13.00
C ARG A 115 -13.39 -11.85 -13.55
N LYS A 116 -13.90 -12.79 -12.76
CA LYS A 116 -14.06 -14.17 -13.20
C LYS A 116 -15.02 -14.28 -14.39
N ARG A 117 -16.10 -13.49 -14.37
CA ARG A 117 -17.09 -13.48 -15.46
C ARG A 117 -16.55 -12.87 -16.74
N SER A 118 -15.69 -11.88 -16.63
CA SER A 118 -15.13 -11.19 -17.80
C SER A 118 -13.82 -11.78 -18.30
N ALA A 119 -13.24 -12.75 -17.58
CA ALA A 119 -12.02 -13.41 -18.01
C ALA A 119 -12.30 -14.28 -19.25
N PRO A 120 -11.50 -14.21 -20.31
CA PRO A 120 -11.65 -15.10 -21.45
C PRO A 120 -11.30 -16.52 -21.04
N ASP A 121 -12.06 -17.44 -21.51
CA ASP A 121 -11.82 -18.86 -21.27
C ASP A 121 -10.60 -19.36 -22.03
#